data_b0e5a179037459f6edf965581c913c89
#
_entry.id   b0e5a179037459f6edf965581c913c89
#
_cell.length_a   1.000
_cell.length_b   1.000
_cell.length_c   1.000
_cell.angle_alpha   90.00
_cell.angle_beta   90.00
_cell.angle_gamma   90.00
#
_symmetry.space_group_name_H-M   'P 1'
#
loop_
_entity.id
_entity.type
_entity.pdbx_description
1 polymer ?
#
loop_
_entity_poly.entity_id
_entity_poly.type
_entity_poly.pdbx_seq_one_letter_code
_entity_poly.pdbx_strand_id
1 'polypeptide(L)'
;MPLYIGVMSGTSLDGLDIALIDQDQRPHLLATLYRPMPQRLRSDLLALCSPGNDELARAAVAEQHWVELAAEAINELLQQQGLTAQQIRAIGSHGQTVRHEPARGFTI
;
A
#
# COMPACT_ATOMS: atom_id res chain seq x y z
N MET A 1 -16.20 -11.22 14.88
CA MET A 1 -16.01 -10.88 13.48
C MET A 1 -14.53 -10.57 13.21
N PRO A 2 -13.79 -11.47 12.59
CA PRO A 2 -12.39 -11.13 12.27
C PRO A 2 -12.32 -10.17 11.09
N LEU A 3 -11.81 -8.97 11.36
CA LEU A 3 -11.65 -7.93 10.35
C LEU A 3 -10.19 -7.78 9.94
N TYR A 4 -9.98 -7.63 8.66
CA TYR A 4 -8.66 -7.47 8.07
C TYR A 4 -8.67 -6.30 7.10
N ILE A 5 -7.49 -5.71 6.91
CA ILE A 5 -7.30 -4.67 5.91
C ILE A 5 -6.27 -5.14 4.90
N GLY A 6 -6.59 -4.94 3.62
CA GLY A 6 -5.66 -5.17 2.53
C GLY A 6 -5.24 -3.83 1.93
N VAL A 7 -3.95 -3.72 1.61
CA VAL A 7 -3.39 -2.54 0.94
C VAL A 7 -2.75 -2.99 -0.35
N MET A 8 -3.20 -2.42 -1.46
CA MET A 8 -2.69 -2.74 -2.79
C MET A 8 -2.22 -1.48 -3.50
N SER A 9 -1.02 -1.56 -4.08
CA SER A 9 -0.49 -0.53 -4.95
C SER A 9 0.09 -1.21 -6.19
N GLY A 10 -0.49 -0.95 -7.34
CA GLY A 10 -0.06 -1.55 -8.59
C GLY A 10 1.16 -0.87 -9.21
N THR A 11 1.69 -1.48 -10.27
CA THR A 11 2.87 -0.97 -10.98
C THR A 11 2.60 0.32 -11.74
N SER A 12 1.34 0.68 -11.94
CA SER A 12 0.95 1.96 -12.56
C SER A 12 1.27 3.16 -11.68
N LEU A 13 1.46 2.95 -10.38
CA LEU A 13 1.76 4.01 -9.40
C LEU A 13 0.67 5.07 -9.31
N ASP A 14 -0.57 4.72 -9.62
CA ASP A 14 -1.69 5.68 -9.63
C ASP A 14 -2.20 5.99 -8.23
N GLY A 15 -2.21 5.02 -7.34
CA GLY A 15 -2.72 5.20 -5.99
C GLY A 15 -2.76 3.91 -5.20
N LEU A 16 -3.33 4.03 -4.01
CA LEU A 16 -3.51 2.90 -3.10
C LEU A 16 -4.97 2.49 -3.06
N ASP A 17 -5.21 1.19 -3.14
CA ASP A 17 -6.52 0.60 -2.89
C ASP A 17 -6.51 -0.04 -1.52
N ILE A 18 -7.42 0.40 -0.66
CA ILE A 18 -7.57 -0.12 0.69
C ILE A 18 -8.88 -0.90 0.73
N ALA A 19 -8.84 -2.11 1.28
CA ALA A 19 -10.02 -2.95 1.42
C ALA A 19 -10.22 -3.37 2.86
N LEU A 20 -11.45 -3.28 3.35
CA LEU A 20 -11.85 -3.81 4.63
C LEU A 20 -12.58 -5.12 4.39
N ILE A 21 -12.11 -6.19 5.02
CA ILE A 21 -12.59 -7.54 4.77
C ILE A 21 -13.03 -8.18 6.08
N ASP A 22 -14.20 -8.80 6.07
CA ASP A 22 -14.63 -9.71 7.10
C ASP A 22 -14.26 -11.13 6.66
N GLN A 23 -13.36 -11.77 7.40
CA GLN A 23 -12.88 -13.11 7.09
C GLN A 23 -13.46 -14.09 8.12
N ASP A 24 -14.67 -14.58 7.85
CA ASP A 24 -15.27 -15.64 8.66
C ASP A 24 -15.02 -17.00 7.97
N GLN A 25 -16.02 -17.60 7.34
CA GLN A 25 -15.83 -18.84 6.58
C GLN A 25 -15.23 -18.57 5.21
N ARG A 26 -15.53 -17.41 4.63
CA ARG A 26 -14.94 -16.92 3.39
C ARG A 26 -14.85 -15.40 3.46
N PRO A 27 -13.97 -14.80 2.65
CA PRO A 27 -13.81 -13.36 2.71
C PRO A 27 -15.03 -12.61 2.17
N HIS A 28 -15.46 -11.58 2.88
CA HIS A 28 -16.49 -10.65 2.46
C HIS A 28 -15.92 -9.25 2.43
N LEU A 29 -16.00 -8.61 1.29
CA LEU A 29 -15.59 -7.21 1.15
C LEU A 29 -16.64 -6.31 1.78
N LEU A 30 -16.27 -5.56 2.82
CA LEU A 30 -17.17 -4.66 3.52
C LEU A 30 -17.10 -3.23 3.00
N ALA A 31 -15.91 -2.74 2.70
CA ALA A 31 -15.70 -1.36 2.25
C ALA A 31 -14.36 -1.24 1.55
N THR A 32 -14.25 -0.22 0.71
CA THR A 32 -13.00 0.13 0.03
C THR A 32 -12.77 1.62 0.11
N LEU A 33 -11.51 2.01 -0.05
CA LEU A 33 -11.11 3.40 -0.17
C LEU A 33 -9.94 3.48 -1.14
N TYR A 34 -10.01 4.39 -2.08
CA TYR A 34 -8.92 4.68 -2.99
C TYR A 34 -8.26 6.00 -2.62
N ARG A 35 -6.93 6.01 -2.56
CA ARG A 35 -6.17 7.23 -2.32
C ARG A 35 -5.21 7.45 -3.47
N PRO A 36 -5.34 8.56 -4.23
CA PRO A 36 -4.39 8.86 -5.30
C PRO A 36 -2.97 9.03 -4.77
N MET A 37 -1.99 8.56 -5.53
CA MET A 37 -0.59 8.77 -5.21
C MET A 37 -0.23 10.24 -5.41
N PRO A 38 0.33 10.95 -4.40
CA PRO A 38 0.81 12.29 -4.60
C PRO A 38 1.86 12.31 -5.71
N GLN A 39 1.85 13.34 -6.54
CA GLN A 39 2.71 13.39 -7.72
C GLN A 39 4.20 13.29 -7.36
N ARG A 40 4.62 13.92 -6.28
CA ARG A 40 6.01 13.86 -5.81
C ARG A 40 6.42 12.42 -5.50
N LEU A 41 5.57 11.72 -4.72
CA LEU A 41 5.85 10.32 -4.38
C LEU A 41 5.84 9.44 -5.62
N ARG A 42 4.90 9.66 -6.53
CA ARG A 42 4.85 8.92 -7.79
C ARG A 42 6.14 9.10 -8.60
N SER A 43 6.63 10.34 -8.70
CA SER A 43 7.87 10.63 -9.40
C SER A 43 9.07 9.95 -8.75
N ASP A 44 9.14 9.98 -7.42
CA ASP A 44 10.23 9.34 -6.68
C ASP A 44 10.24 7.83 -6.88
N LEU A 45 9.06 7.19 -6.81
CA LEU A 45 8.92 5.76 -7.04
C LEU A 45 9.24 5.38 -8.48
N LEU A 46 8.77 6.16 -9.43
CA LEU A 46 9.02 5.92 -10.85
C LEU A 46 10.52 5.99 -11.15
N ALA A 47 11.24 6.94 -10.55
CA ALA A 47 12.69 7.05 -10.70
C ALA A 47 13.42 5.81 -10.19
N LEU A 48 12.88 5.14 -9.16
CA LEU A 48 13.47 3.91 -8.61
C LEU A 48 13.28 2.70 -9.53
N CYS A 49 12.42 2.80 -10.53
CA CYS A 49 12.22 1.70 -11.49
C CYS A 49 13.40 1.53 -12.44
N SER A 50 14.32 2.48 -12.47
CA SER A 50 15.55 2.43 -13.27
C SER A 50 16.76 2.65 -12.38
N PRO A 51 17.95 2.11 -12.74
CA PRO A 51 19.15 2.37 -11.98
C PRO A 51 19.46 3.86 -11.88
N GLY A 52 19.97 4.28 -10.73
CA GLY A 52 20.29 5.68 -10.48
C GLY A 52 21.17 5.86 -9.27
N ASN A 53 21.48 7.11 -8.96
CA ASN A 53 22.32 7.45 -7.82
C ASN A 53 21.56 7.30 -6.51
N ASP A 54 22.27 6.84 -5.48
CA ASP A 54 21.79 6.85 -4.09
C ASP A 54 20.45 6.13 -3.92
N GLU A 55 20.28 5.00 -4.60
CA GLU A 55 18.99 4.30 -4.64
C GLU A 55 18.52 3.84 -3.26
N LEU A 56 19.45 3.38 -2.41
CA LEU A 56 19.07 2.88 -1.07
C LEU A 56 18.42 3.98 -0.23
N ALA A 57 19.05 5.15 -0.16
CA ALA A 57 18.50 6.25 0.62
C ALA A 57 17.21 6.79 0.01
N ARG A 58 17.18 6.91 -1.32
CA ARG A 58 15.97 7.37 -2.02
C ARG A 58 14.82 6.41 -1.82
N ALA A 59 15.08 5.10 -1.86
CA ALA A 59 14.05 4.09 -1.61
C ALA A 59 13.54 4.17 -0.17
N ALA A 60 14.42 4.36 0.80
CA ALA A 60 14.04 4.47 2.20
C ALA A 60 13.13 5.69 2.44
N VAL A 61 13.46 6.83 1.84
CA VAL A 61 12.64 8.04 1.97
C VAL A 61 11.27 7.85 1.28
N ALA A 62 11.26 7.29 0.09
CA ALA A 62 10.01 7.00 -0.62
C ALA A 62 9.13 6.03 0.17
N GLU A 63 9.73 5.02 0.79
CA GLU A 63 9.01 4.06 1.64
C GLU A 63 8.33 4.76 2.81
N GLN A 64 9.02 5.69 3.48
CA GLN A 64 8.43 6.45 4.58
C GLN A 64 7.18 7.20 4.12
N HIS A 65 7.26 7.89 2.99
CA HIS A 65 6.11 8.63 2.44
C HIS A 65 4.98 7.70 2.02
N TRP A 66 5.31 6.55 1.44
CA TRP A 66 4.33 5.56 1.05
C TRP A 66 3.60 5.00 2.26
N VAL A 67 4.33 4.67 3.33
CA VAL A 67 3.74 4.14 4.57
C VAL A 67 2.84 5.18 5.24
N GLU A 68 3.25 6.45 5.26
CA GLU A 68 2.41 7.52 5.79
C GLU A 68 1.11 7.64 5.01
N LEU A 69 1.18 7.59 3.69
CA LEU A 69 0.00 7.63 2.83
C LEU A 69 -0.93 6.46 3.11
N ALA A 70 -0.37 5.25 3.22
CA ALA A 70 -1.14 4.05 3.52
C ALA A 70 -1.81 4.14 4.89
N ALA A 71 -1.09 4.61 5.91
CA ALA A 71 -1.62 4.77 7.26
C ALA A 71 -2.76 5.78 7.29
N GLU A 72 -2.62 6.91 6.61
CA GLU A 72 -3.67 7.91 6.50
C GLU A 72 -4.93 7.34 5.84
N ALA A 73 -4.75 6.59 4.75
CA ALA A 73 -5.85 5.99 4.02
C ALA A 73 -6.58 4.93 4.88
N ILE A 74 -5.83 4.10 5.59
CA ILE A 74 -6.41 3.10 6.50
C ILE A 74 -7.21 3.78 7.60
N ASN A 75 -6.66 4.81 8.23
CA ASN A 75 -7.33 5.52 9.30
C ASN A 75 -8.61 6.21 8.81
N GLU A 76 -8.58 6.76 7.62
CA GLU A 76 -9.78 7.35 7.01
C GLU A 76 -10.86 6.30 6.79
N LEU A 77 -10.50 5.12 6.27
CA LEU A 77 -11.46 4.04 6.06
C LEU A 77 -12.06 3.57 7.39
N LEU A 78 -11.24 3.39 8.42
CA LEU A 78 -11.72 3.02 9.75
C LEU A 78 -12.68 4.05 10.31
N GLN A 79 -12.35 5.33 10.17
CA GLN A 79 -13.22 6.41 10.65
C GLN A 79 -14.56 6.40 9.92
N GLN A 80 -14.56 6.22 8.61
CA GLN A 80 -15.78 6.15 7.81
C GLN A 80 -16.66 4.98 8.22
N GLN A 81 -16.05 3.89 8.65
CA GLN A 81 -16.78 2.67 9.05
C GLN A 81 -17.09 2.61 10.55
N GLY A 82 -16.70 3.63 11.31
CA GLY A 82 -16.94 3.67 12.75
C GLY A 82 -16.16 2.61 13.51
N LEU A 83 -14.96 2.26 13.03
CA LEU A 83 -14.12 1.22 13.61
C LEU A 83 -12.87 1.81 14.25
N THR A 84 -12.33 1.08 15.23
CA THR A 84 -11.04 1.38 15.84
C THR A 84 -9.97 0.42 15.33
N ALA A 85 -8.71 0.81 15.48
CA ALA A 85 -7.58 -0.04 15.08
C ALA A 85 -7.58 -1.38 15.84
N GLN A 86 -8.04 -1.39 17.07
CA GLN A 86 -8.09 -2.60 17.89
C GLN A 86 -9.04 -3.66 17.32
N GLN A 87 -9.99 -3.26 16.51
CA GLN A 87 -10.94 -4.19 15.88
C GLN A 87 -10.35 -4.86 14.64
N ILE A 88 -9.20 -4.40 14.17
CA ILE A 88 -8.53 -4.96 12.99
C ILE A 88 -7.52 -5.99 13.46
N ARG A 89 -7.67 -7.21 12.97
CA ARG A 89 -6.83 -8.34 13.35
C ARG A 89 -5.45 -8.28 12.71
N ALA A 90 -5.39 -7.89 11.44
CA ALA A 90 -4.14 -7.79 10.72
C ALA A 90 -4.30 -6.93 9.46
N ILE A 91 -3.17 -6.44 8.97
CA ILE A 91 -3.07 -5.70 7.72
C ILE A 91 -2.17 -6.50 6.79
N GLY A 92 -2.69 -6.82 5.60
CA GLY A 92 -1.87 -7.40 4.52
C GLY A 92 -1.51 -6.31 3.53
N SER A 93 -0.24 -6.17 3.22
CA SER A 93 0.22 -5.16 2.27
C SER A 93 0.95 -5.83 1.12
N HIS A 94 0.53 -5.50 -0.10
CA HIS A 94 1.25 -5.92 -1.31
C HIS A 94 2.60 -5.20 -1.42
N GLY A 95 2.72 -4.03 -0.83
CA GLY A 95 3.87 -3.17 -0.99
C GLY A 95 3.85 -2.46 -2.34
N GLN A 96 4.98 -1.88 -2.70
CA GLN A 96 5.14 -1.19 -3.98
C GLN A 96 6.32 -1.78 -4.74
N THR A 97 6.05 -2.42 -5.86
CA THR A 97 7.11 -2.93 -6.74
C THR A 97 7.82 -1.78 -7.43
N VAL A 98 9.13 -1.71 -7.28
CA VAL A 98 9.96 -0.71 -7.95
C VAL A 98 10.93 -1.34 -8.94
N ARG A 99 11.25 -2.64 -8.77
CA ARG A 99 12.15 -3.32 -9.70
C ARG A 99 11.66 -4.75 -9.92
N HIS A 100 11.41 -5.12 -11.15
CA HIS A 100 10.96 -6.46 -11.48
C HIS A 100 11.88 -7.05 -12.55
N GLU A 101 12.72 -8.03 -12.14
CA GLU A 101 13.69 -8.63 -13.03
C GLU A 101 13.64 -10.17 -12.92
N PRO A 102 12.62 -10.78 -13.53
CA PRO A 102 12.45 -12.25 -13.43
C PRO A 102 13.60 -13.02 -14.07
N ALA A 103 14.25 -12.46 -15.11
CA ALA A 103 15.41 -13.08 -15.73
C ALA A 103 16.59 -13.19 -14.75
N ARG A 104 16.67 -12.33 -13.75
CA ARG A 104 17.67 -12.38 -12.69
C ARG A 104 17.13 -12.98 -11.40
N GLY A 105 15.85 -13.38 -11.40
CA GLY A 105 15.23 -14.10 -10.30
C GLY A 105 14.78 -13.25 -9.13
N PHE A 106 14.49 -11.94 -9.33
CA PHE A 106 14.06 -11.12 -8.21
C PHE A 106 13.01 -10.06 -8.58
N THR A 107 12.29 -9.64 -7.54
CA THR A 107 11.39 -8.49 -7.55
C THR A 107 11.60 -7.73 -6.23
N ILE A 108 11.75 -6.42 -6.33
CA ILE A 108 11.94 -5.55 -5.17
C ILE A 108 10.78 -4.56 -5.10
#